data_ba1368825e403467cde49f35dc730f34
#
_entry.id   ba1368825e403467cde49f35dc730f34
#
_cell.length_a   1.000
_cell.length_b   1.000
_cell.length_c   1.000
_cell.angle_alpha   90.00
_cell.angle_beta   90.00
_cell.angle_gamma   90.00
#
_symmetry.space_group_name_H-M   'P 1'
#
loop_
_entity.id
_entity.type
_entity.pdbx_description
1 polymer ?
#
loop_
_entity_poly.entity_id
_entity_poly.type
_entity_poly.pdbx_seq_one_letter_code
_entity_poly.pdbx_strand_id
1 'polypeptide(L)'
;VLFRSDTRVGRLDVRVDQDRARRAGVTTDDIAAWLGTRYIGQSISVIRDGDTSVPIVMRGTSNDRRSTADVGSTTIYPASGGQPVSLAQVADVTLASEPSVIQRRNLIRTVTVQGQNTAYTAQEIVDHLAPRIAAIELPAGYAIELGGEIEESAESNASLTHYMPFALLAMLLLFIWQFNSFRKLIVILATIPFTLIGVVIALKATGTPFSFMATFGVLALFGIIVNNAVLLLEQIEHGLSEGLARHEALVGAAMQRLRPIVMTKVTCIAGLVPLMLFAGPLWKGMAIGMIGGLALGTLVTLGLIPLLYEVLFGMKWPGSKRSHEAVQQPVQPV
;
A
#
# COMPACT_ATOMS: atom_id res chain seq x y z
N VAL A 1 -9.53 4.80 -16.43
CA VAL A 1 -10.54 5.66 -15.80
C VAL A 1 -9.88 6.96 -15.44
N LEU A 2 -10.47 8.08 -15.82
CA LEU A 2 -9.99 9.42 -15.51
C LEU A 2 -10.93 10.04 -14.47
N PHE A 3 -10.38 10.50 -13.35
CA PHE A 3 -11.12 11.22 -12.32
C PHE A 3 -10.58 12.66 -12.21
N ARG A 4 -11.48 13.62 -12.00
CA ARG A 4 -11.15 15.04 -11.82
C ARG A 4 -11.86 15.60 -10.60
N SER A 5 -11.14 16.24 -9.70
CA SER A 5 -11.65 16.70 -8.41
C SER A 5 -12.32 18.09 -8.43
N ASP A 6 -12.46 18.70 -9.60
CA ASP A 6 -13.04 20.06 -9.75
C ASP A 6 -14.49 20.04 -10.28
N THR A 7 -15.24 18.97 -10.03
CA THR A 7 -16.65 18.90 -10.40
C THR A 7 -17.40 20.11 -9.85
N ARG A 8 -18.03 20.86 -10.73
CA ARG A 8 -18.81 22.05 -10.35
C ARG A 8 -20.24 21.68 -10.06
N VAL A 9 -20.77 22.28 -9.01
CA VAL A 9 -22.18 22.15 -8.62
C VAL A 9 -22.86 23.52 -8.66
N GLY A 10 -24.14 23.52 -8.98
CA GLY A 10 -24.95 24.74 -8.89
C GLY A 10 -25.16 25.12 -7.43
N ARG A 11 -24.96 26.39 -7.09
CA ARG A 11 -25.21 26.99 -5.80
C ARG A 11 -26.19 28.16 -5.98
N LEU A 12 -27.16 28.25 -5.11
CA LEU A 12 -27.96 29.45 -4.98
C LEU A 12 -27.27 30.40 -3.99
N ASP A 13 -26.87 31.55 -4.50
CA ASP A 13 -26.28 32.62 -3.70
C ASP A 13 -27.38 33.63 -3.33
N VAL A 14 -27.66 33.69 -2.02
CA VAL A 14 -28.67 34.59 -1.46
C VAL A 14 -27.99 35.78 -0.83
N ARG A 15 -28.04 36.93 -1.52
CA ARG A 15 -27.44 38.16 -1.02
C ARG A 15 -28.51 39.00 -0.36
N VAL A 16 -28.44 39.12 0.95
CA VAL A 16 -29.37 39.91 1.76
C VAL A 16 -29.04 41.40 1.61
N ASP A 17 -30.00 42.19 1.20
CA ASP A 17 -29.93 43.65 1.25
C ASP A 17 -30.28 44.10 2.67
N GLN A 18 -29.27 44.57 3.40
CA GLN A 18 -29.40 44.92 4.81
C GLN A 18 -30.39 46.08 5.08
N ASP A 19 -30.55 47.00 4.14
CA ASP A 19 -31.45 48.11 4.29
C ASP A 19 -32.91 47.72 4.04
N ARG A 20 -33.16 46.86 3.07
CA ARG A 20 -34.47 46.24 2.83
C ARG A 20 -34.88 45.33 3.98
N ALA A 21 -33.93 44.50 4.47
CA ALA A 21 -34.18 43.58 5.57
C ALA A 21 -34.50 44.30 6.89
N ARG A 22 -33.77 45.37 7.23
CA ARG A 22 -34.06 46.19 8.43
C ARG A 22 -35.43 46.85 8.36
N ARG A 23 -35.80 47.41 7.20
CA ARG A 23 -37.13 48.00 7.05
C ARG A 23 -38.24 46.98 7.15
N ALA A 24 -38.01 45.76 6.75
CA ALA A 24 -38.92 44.65 6.87
C ALA A 24 -38.94 43.96 8.24
N GLY A 25 -38.01 44.34 9.14
CA GLY A 25 -37.88 43.74 10.47
C GLY A 25 -37.33 42.32 10.46
N VAL A 26 -36.62 41.92 9.39
CA VAL A 26 -36.04 40.58 9.18
C VAL A 26 -34.53 40.64 9.34
N THR A 27 -33.98 39.69 10.07
CA THR A 27 -32.53 39.52 10.25
C THR A 27 -31.98 38.49 9.25
N THR A 28 -30.65 38.54 9.04
CA THR A 28 -29.96 37.51 8.24
C THR A 28 -30.14 36.11 8.84
N ASP A 29 -30.17 36.03 10.18
CA ASP A 29 -30.37 34.76 10.91
C ASP A 29 -31.78 34.20 10.69
N ASP A 30 -32.81 35.05 10.63
CA ASP A 30 -34.17 34.59 10.29
C ASP A 30 -34.21 33.99 8.90
N ILE A 31 -33.57 34.63 7.91
CA ILE A 31 -33.48 34.15 6.54
C ILE A 31 -32.75 32.80 6.52
N ALA A 32 -31.60 32.70 7.19
CA ALA A 32 -30.81 31.47 7.24
C ALA A 32 -31.57 30.32 7.91
N ALA A 33 -32.24 30.59 9.03
CA ALA A 33 -33.02 29.59 9.76
C ALA A 33 -34.19 29.05 8.91
N TRP A 34 -34.95 29.94 8.26
CA TRP A 34 -36.08 29.54 7.42
C TRP A 34 -35.64 28.78 6.15
N LEU A 35 -34.59 29.22 5.47
CA LEU A 35 -34.02 28.50 4.33
C LEU A 35 -33.42 27.15 4.78
N GLY A 36 -32.71 27.14 5.90
CA GLY A 36 -32.18 25.90 6.50
C GLY A 36 -33.28 24.88 6.80
N THR A 37 -34.35 25.34 7.47
CA THR A 37 -35.49 24.49 7.79
C THR A 37 -36.19 23.97 6.54
N ARG A 38 -36.41 24.83 5.52
CA ARG A 38 -37.10 24.44 4.29
C ARG A 38 -36.30 23.44 3.45
N TYR A 39 -34.99 23.65 3.26
CA TYR A 39 -34.18 22.87 2.32
C TYR A 39 -33.38 21.75 2.98
N ILE A 40 -32.75 21.99 4.12
CA ILE A 40 -31.91 21.02 4.84
C ILE A 40 -32.76 20.24 5.83
N GLY A 41 -33.60 20.92 6.58
CA GLY A 41 -34.37 20.43 7.70
C GLY A 41 -33.76 20.80 9.04
N GLN A 42 -34.60 21.04 10.02
CA GLN A 42 -34.20 21.37 11.40
C GLN A 42 -34.72 20.29 12.35
N SER A 43 -33.86 19.77 13.20
CA SER A 43 -34.27 18.88 14.28
C SER A 43 -35.01 19.68 15.35
N ILE A 44 -36.29 19.39 15.54
CA ILE A 44 -37.19 20.07 16.51
C ILE A 44 -37.33 19.29 17.82
N SER A 45 -37.10 17.97 17.80
CA SER A 45 -37.20 17.10 18.96
C SER A 45 -36.48 15.78 18.71
N VAL A 46 -36.36 14.96 19.74
CA VAL A 46 -35.75 13.63 19.66
C VAL A 46 -36.67 12.64 20.38
N ILE A 47 -37.04 11.55 19.72
CA ILE A 47 -37.71 10.42 20.33
C ILE A 47 -36.66 9.39 20.76
N ARG A 48 -36.77 8.91 21.99
CA ARG A 48 -35.92 7.80 22.47
C ARG A 48 -36.68 6.50 22.31
N ASP A 49 -36.11 5.58 21.57
CA ASP A 49 -36.61 4.20 21.40
C ASP A 49 -35.54 3.25 21.95
N GLY A 50 -35.68 2.86 23.22
CA GLY A 50 -34.64 2.16 23.97
C GLY A 50 -33.37 2.97 24.08
N ASP A 51 -32.25 2.41 23.56
CA ASP A 51 -30.92 3.07 23.54
C ASP A 51 -30.72 3.95 22.29
N THR A 52 -31.67 3.96 21.35
CA THR A 52 -31.54 4.74 20.11
C THR A 52 -32.26 6.07 20.22
N SER A 53 -31.54 7.16 19.88
CA SER A 53 -32.10 8.51 19.77
C SER A 53 -32.47 8.81 18.34
N VAL A 54 -33.76 8.96 18.04
CA VAL A 54 -34.30 9.25 16.70
C VAL A 54 -34.68 10.73 16.61
N PRO A 55 -34.02 11.57 15.82
CA PRO A 55 -34.36 12.98 15.69
C PRO A 55 -35.64 13.16 14.86
N ILE A 56 -36.54 14.03 15.33
CA ILE A 56 -37.68 14.51 14.56
C ILE A 56 -37.22 15.73 13.77
N VAL A 57 -37.19 15.60 12.44
CA VAL A 57 -36.72 16.65 11.55
C VAL A 57 -37.91 17.28 10.83
N MET A 58 -38.10 18.57 11.03
CA MET A 58 -39.04 19.39 10.25
C MET A 58 -38.34 19.89 8.98
N ARG A 59 -38.95 19.65 7.83
CA ARG A 59 -38.40 20.05 6.53
C ARG A 59 -39.54 20.36 5.54
N GLY A 60 -39.30 21.25 4.59
CA GLY A 60 -40.23 21.51 3.49
C GLY A 60 -40.54 20.25 2.67
N THR A 61 -41.74 20.20 2.08
CA THR A 61 -42.16 19.08 1.24
C THR A 61 -41.24 18.85 0.04
N SER A 62 -41.32 17.68 -0.59
CA SER A 62 -40.51 17.38 -1.78
C SER A 62 -40.79 18.34 -2.95
N ASN A 63 -42.01 18.80 -3.07
CA ASN A 63 -42.41 19.77 -4.11
C ASN A 63 -41.79 21.14 -3.85
N ASP A 64 -41.80 21.62 -2.59
CA ASP A 64 -41.25 22.93 -2.21
C ASP A 64 -39.72 23.03 -2.44
N ARG A 65 -39.02 21.90 -2.61
CA ARG A 65 -37.59 21.81 -2.74
C ARG A 65 -37.10 21.53 -4.17
N ARG A 66 -37.99 21.26 -5.12
CA ARG A 66 -37.64 20.87 -6.49
C ARG A 66 -37.35 22.08 -7.41
N SER A 67 -37.99 23.21 -7.17
CA SER A 67 -37.86 24.38 -8.03
C SER A 67 -36.92 25.40 -7.41
N THR A 68 -35.87 25.74 -8.13
CA THR A 68 -34.97 26.87 -7.79
C THR A 68 -35.62 28.21 -8.04
N ALA A 69 -36.61 28.28 -8.93
CA ALA A 69 -37.35 29.51 -9.23
C ALA A 69 -38.23 29.97 -8.04
N ASP A 70 -38.67 29.02 -7.22
CA ASP A 70 -39.55 29.33 -6.10
C ASP A 70 -38.80 29.76 -4.83
N VAL A 71 -37.48 29.78 -4.83
CA VAL A 71 -36.70 30.23 -3.68
C VAL A 71 -36.99 31.66 -3.31
N GLY A 72 -37.09 32.55 -4.29
CA GLY A 72 -37.42 33.96 -4.08
C GLY A 72 -38.81 34.19 -3.48
N SER A 73 -39.76 33.32 -3.77
CA SER A 73 -41.14 33.40 -3.23
C SER A 73 -41.26 32.83 -1.82
N THR A 74 -40.17 32.27 -1.25
CA THR A 74 -40.18 31.73 0.12
C THR A 74 -40.55 32.81 1.13
N THR A 75 -41.59 32.55 1.92
CA THR A 75 -41.99 33.47 2.98
C THR A 75 -41.11 33.31 4.21
N ILE A 76 -40.53 34.38 4.69
CA ILE A 76 -39.73 34.49 5.90
C ILE A 76 -40.59 35.09 7.00
N TYR A 77 -40.59 34.47 8.17
CA TYR A 77 -41.26 34.98 9.34
C TYR A 77 -40.22 35.53 10.31
N PRO A 78 -40.27 36.87 10.59
CA PRO A 78 -39.36 37.46 11.55
C PRO A 78 -39.54 36.89 12.95
N ALA A 79 -38.43 36.51 13.62
CA ALA A 79 -38.47 36.05 15.02
C ALA A 79 -38.98 37.14 15.98
N SER A 80 -38.89 38.40 15.60
CA SER A 80 -39.43 39.57 16.32
C SER A 80 -40.94 39.68 16.32
N GLY A 81 -41.70 38.82 15.59
CA GLY A 81 -43.15 38.88 15.46
C GLY A 81 -43.69 39.88 14.44
N GLY A 82 -42.87 40.28 13.48
CA GLY A 82 -43.28 41.15 12.35
C GLY A 82 -44.13 40.48 11.30
N GLN A 83 -44.54 41.22 10.27
CA GLN A 83 -45.28 40.71 9.11
C GLN A 83 -44.42 39.73 8.30
N PRO A 84 -44.98 38.63 7.76
CA PRO A 84 -44.27 37.71 6.88
C PRO A 84 -43.85 38.40 5.60
N VAL A 85 -42.60 38.18 5.15
CA VAL A 85 -41.98 38.87 4.00
C VAL A 85 -41.46 37.83 3.00
N SER A 86 -41.66 38.06 1.71
CA SER A 86 -41.07 37.23 0.66
C SER A 86 -39.54 37.49 0.59
N LEU A 87 -38.77 36.39 0.45
CA LEU A 87 -37.31 36.49 0.32
C LEU A 87 -36.85 37.46 -0.77
N ALA A 88 -37.56 37.49 -1.93
CA ALA A 88 -37.24 38.40 -3.04
C ALA A 88 -37.37 39.89 -2.67
N GLN A 89 -38.10 40.24 -1.61
CA GLN A 89 -38.21 41.63 -1.16
C GLN A 89 -36.99 42.09 -0.37
N VAL A 90 -36.27 41.17 0.27
CA VAL A 90 -35.15 41.45 1.19
C VAL A 90 -33.79 40.89 0.73
N ALA A 91 -33.79 40.03 -0.28
CA ALA A 91 -32.58 39.44 -0.83
C ALA A 91 -32.63 39.22 -2.32
N ASP A 92 -31.49 39.27 -2.97
CA ASP A 92 -31.32 38.90 -4.36
C ASP A 92 -30.78 37.47 -4.46
N VAL A 93 -31.49 36.60 -5.22
CA VAL A 93 -31.16 35.19 -5.38
C VAL A 93 -30.56 34.99 -6.77
N THR A 94 -29.30 34.52 -6.81
CA THR A 94 -28.58 34.26 -8.08
C THR A 94 -28.06 32.83 -8.11
N LEU A 95 -28.09 32.23 -9.32
CA LEU A 95 -27.47 30.93 -9.54
C LEU A 95 -25.97 31.11 -9.79
N ALA A 96 -25.15 30.54 -8.91
CA ALA A 96 -23.70 30.52 -9.05
C ALA A 96 -23.22 29.10 -9.28
N SER A 97 -22.00 28.94 -9.75
CA SER A 97 -21.34 27.65 -9.90
C SER A 97 -20.06 27.62 -9.07
N GLU A 98 -19.92 26.63 -8.24
CA GLU A 98 -18.71 26.44 -7.43
C GLU A 98 -18.21 25.00 -7.47
N PRO A 99 -16.93 24.75 -7.18
CA PRO A 99 -16.42 23.39 -7.01
C PRO A 99 -17.14 22.70 -5.85
N SER A 100 -17.56 21.44 -6.06
CA SER A 100 -18.23 20.63 -5.02
C SER A 100 -17.34 20.39 -3.81
N VAL A 101 -16.02 20.26 -4.05
CA VAL A 101 -14.99 20.08 -3.03
C VAL A 101 -13.78 20.93 -3.37
N ILE A 102 -13.26 21.67 -2.41
CA ILE A 102 -12.01 22.40 -2.54
C ILE A 102 -10.92 21.59 -1.87
N GLN A 103 -10.11 20.93 -2.67
CA GLN A 103 -8.95 20.20 -2.18
C GLN A 103 -7.75 21.13 -1.99
N ARG A 104 -7.00 20.90 -0.91
CA ARG A 104 -5.75 21.60 -0.63
C ARG A 104 -4.67 20.59 -0.28
N ARG A 105 -3.48 20.78 -0.86
CA ARG A 105 -2.27 20.07 -0.52
C ARG A 105 -1.26 21.08 -0.01
N ASN A 106 -0.71 20.87 1.18
CA ASN A 106 0.18 21.84 1.83
C ASN A 106 -0.40 23.27 1.89
N LEU A 107 -1.71 23.36 2.19
CA LEU A 107 -2.49 24.61 2.24
C LEU A 107 -2.73 25.28 0.86
N ILE A 108 -2.11 24.81 -0.20
CA ILE A 108 -2.29 25.32 -1.57
C ILE A 108 -3.48 24.61 -2.23
N ARG A 109 -4.33 25.37 -2.87
CA ARG A 109 -5.49 24.84 -3.60
C ARG A 109 -5.03 23.97 -4.76
N THR A 110 -5.51 22.72 -4.82
CA THR A 110 -5.05 21.72 -5.76
C THR A 110 -6.22 21.10 -6.51
N VAL A 111 -6.03 20.86 -7.80
CA VAL A 111 -6.91 20.03 -8.64
C VAL A 111 -6.18 18.75 -8.96
N THR A 112 -6.77 17.61 -8.59
CA THR A 112 -6.18 16.30 -8.84
C THR A 112 -6.79 15.67 -10.10
N VAL A 113 -5.93 15.26 -11.02
CA VAL A 113 -6.30 14.47 -12.19
C VAL A 113 -5.71 13.07 -12.00
N GLN A 114 -6.57 12.05 -11.93
CA GLN A 114 -6.16 10.67 -11.71
C GLN A 114 -6.43 9.85 -12.97
N GLY A 115 -5.43 9.04 -13.36
CA GLY A 115 -5.55 8.06 -14.43
C GLY A 115 -5.09 6.70 -13.92
N GLN A 116 -5.73 5.63 -14.36
CA GLN A 116 -5.36 4.26 -14.05
C GLN A 116 -5.28 3.42 -15.32
N ASN A 117 -4.23 2.63 -15.43
CA ASN A 117 -4.06 1.66 -16.50
C ASN A 117 -3.62 0.31 -15.89
N THR A 118 -4.14 -0.78 -16.43
CA THR A 118 -3.83 -2.14 -15.96
C THR A 118 -2.66 -2.80 -16.72
N ALA A 119 -2.25 -2.20 -17.85
CA ALA A 119 -1.21 -2.75 -18.72
C ALA A 119 0.18 -2.12 -18.47
N TYR A 120 0.23 -0.92 -17.90
CA TYR A 120 1.46 -0.16 -17.66
C TYR A 120 1.62 0.16 -16.18
N THR A 121 2.86 0.25 -15.73
CA THR A 121 3.19 0.77 -14.39
C THR A 121 3.00 2.27 -14.33
N ALA A 122 2.84 2.82 -13.12
CA ALA A 122 2.72 4.26 -12.92
C ALA A 122 3.93 5.03 -13.51
N GLN A 123 5.15 4.47 -13.36
CA GLN A 123 6.36 5.07 -13.93
C GLN A 123 6.34 5.09 -15.46
N GLU A 124 5.98 3.98 -16.11
CA GLU A 124 5.87 3.93 -17.58
C GLU A 124 4.84 4.93 -18.11
N ILE A 125 3.71 5.09 -17.41
CA ILE A 125 2.69 6.08 -17.79
C ILE A 125 3.26 7.49 -17.71
N VAL A 126 3.98 7.83 -16.64
CA VAL A 126 4.60 9.14 -16.50
C VAL A 126 5.67 9.38 -17.56
N ASP A 127 6.53 8.39 -17.84
CA ASP A 127 7.57 8.51 -18.85
C ASP A 127 6.96 8.79 -20.25
N HIS A 128 5.84 8.14 -20.56
CA HIS A 128 5.10 8.41 -21.80
C HIS A 128 4.40 9.79 -21.82
N LEU A 129 3.96 10.28 -20.67
CA LEU A 129 3.27 11.57 -20.57
C LEU A 129 4.21 12.75 -20.34
N ALA A 130 5.42 12.54 -19.85
CA ALA A 130 6.39 13.58 -19.52
C ALA A 130 6.58 14.65 -20.60
N PRO A 131 6.75 14.30 -21.91
CA PRO A 131 6.91 15.32 -22.95
C PRO A 131 5.64 16.14 -23.18
N ARG A 132 4.46 15.56 -22.95
CA ARG A 132 3.17 16.27 -23.07
C ARG A 132 2.92 17.17 -21.87
N ILE A 133 3.28 16.72 -20.68
CA ILE A 133 3.17 17.50 -19.44
C ILE A 133 4.11 18.70 -19.49
N ALA A 134 5.34 18.51 -19.97
CA ALA A 134 6.32 19.60 -20.13
C ALA A 134 5.90 20.66 -21.17
N ALA A 135 5.07 20.29 -22.14
CA ALA A 135 4.55 21.19 -23.15
C ALA A 135 3.36 22.04 -22.68
N ILE A 136 2.82 21.81 -21.46
CA ILE A 136 1.71 22.59 -20.92
C ILE A 136 2.25 23.94 -20.42
N GLU A 137 1.79 25.01 -21.04
CA GLU A 137 2.07 26.38 -20.55
C GLU A 137 1.23 26.64 -19.29
N LEU A 138 1.90 26.84 -18.17
CA LEU A 138 1.25 27.11 -16.88
C LEU A 138 1.27 28.63 -16.61
N PRO A 139 0.16 29.21 -16.12
CA PRO A 139 0.16 30.55 -15.60
C PRO A 139 1.11 30.73 -14.42
N ALA A 140 1.57 31.93 -14.16
CA ALA A 140 2.43 32.24 -13.02
C ALA A 140 1.79 31.76 -11.68
N GLY A 141 2.52 31.04 -10.87
CA GLY A 141 2.04 30.51 -9.58
C GLY A 141 1.36 29.14 -9.65
N TYR A 142 1.28 28.51 -10.82
CA TYR A 142 0.82 27.14 -10.97
C TYR A 142 2.00 26.18 -11.13
N ALA A 143 1.88 25.00 -10.55
CA ALA A 143 2.84 23.91 -10.70
C ALA A 143 2.11 22.57 -10.89
N ILE A 144 2.70 21.66 -11.66
CA ILE A 144 2.23 20.30 -11.79
C ILE A 144 3.13 19.43 -10.92
N GLU A 145 2.54 18.70 -9.99
CA GLU A 145 3.22 17.74 -9.14
C GLU A 145 2.72 16.32 -9.45
N LEU A 146 3.64 15.38 -9.51
CA LEU A 146 3.30 13.97 -9.65
C LEU A 146 3.07 13.39 -8.24
N GLY A 147 1.91 12.77 -8.06
CA GLY A 147 1.51 12.17 -6.78
C GLY A 147 1.07 10.71 -6.94
N GLY A 148 0.46 10.18 -5.88
CA GLY A 148 -0.05 8.81 -5.83
C GLY A 148 1.06 7.78 -5.76
N GLU A 149 0.95 6.67 -6.51
CA GLU A 149 1.89 5.54 -6.44
C GLU A 149 3.35 5.94 -6.66
N ILE A 150 3.60 6.94 -7.50
CA ILE A 150 4.98 7.40 -7.78
C ILE A 150 5.59 8.08 -6.56
N GLU A 151 4.85 8.96 -5.91
CA GLU A 151 5.29 9.67 -4.71
C GLU A 151 5.50 8.70 -3.54
N GLU A 152 4.50 7.82 -3.29
CA GLU A 152 4.58 6.80 -2.25
C GLU A 152 5.75 5.82 -2.49
N SER A 153 5.97 5.45 -3.77
CA SER A 153 7.10 4.61 -4.15
C SER A 153 8.44 5.30 -3.93
N ALA A 154 8.54 6.58 -4.27
CA ALA A 154 9.77 7.35 -4.09
C ALA A 154 10.12 7.52 -2.60
N GLU A 155 9.13 7.86 -1.76
CA GLU A 155 9.31 8.01 -0.32
C GLU A 155 9.68 6.68 0.35
N SER A 156 8.98 5.61 -0.02
CA SER A 156 9.25 4.27 0.51
C SER A 156 10.61 3.75 0.05
N ASN A 157 10.98 3.96 -1.22
CA ASN A 157 12.30 3.57 -1.72
C ASN A 157 13.43 4.36 -1.05
N ALA A 158 13.22 5.65 -0.76
CA ALA A 158 14.19 6.45 -0.01
C ALA A 158 14.37 5.89 1.41
N SER A 159 13.29 5.55 2.09
CA SER A 159 13.32 4.92 3.42
C SER A 159 13.99 3.55 3.39
N LEU A 160 13.65 2.70 2.40
CA LEU A 160 14.27 1.39 2.21
C LEU A 160 15.78 1.52 1.97
N THR A 161 16.19 2.43 1.09
CA THR A 161 17.61 2.64 0.79
C THR A 161 18.38 3.10 2.03
N HIS A 162 17.76 3.89 2.89
CA HIS A 162 18.40 4.38 4.12
C HIS A 162 18.56 3.27 5.18
N TYR A 163 17.54 2.45 5.41
CA TYR A 163 17.53 1.45 6.50
C TYR A 163 17.99 0.06 6.08
N MET A 164 17.87 -0.31 4.81
CA MET A 164 18.24 -1.63 4.30
C MET A 164 19.70 -2.01 4.58
N PRO A 165 20.71 -1.14 4.41
CA PRO A 165 22.10 -1.50 4.72
C PRO A 165 22.29 -1.92 6.18
N PHE A 166 21.63 -1.25 7.12
CA PHE A 166 21.70 -1.58 8.55
C PHE A 166 21.03 -2.93 8.85
N ALA A 167 19.87 -3.19 8.23
CA ALA A 167 19.19 -4.47 8.37
C ALA A 167 20.01 -5.63 7.79
N LEU A 168 20.60 -5.44 6.60
CA LEU A 168 21.49 -6.43 5.99
C LEU A 168 22.73 -6.67 6.82
N LEU A 169 23.37 -5.61 7.34
CA LEU A 169 24.52 -5.75 8.22
C LEU A 169 24.18 -6.53 9.50
N ALA A 170 23.07 -6.20 10.15
CA ALA A 170 22.61 -6.92 11.33
C ALA A 170 22.34 -8.41 11.02
N MET A 171 21.69 -8.70 9.89
CA MET A 171 21.45 -10.06 9.42
C MET A 171 22.75 -10.82 9.16
N LEU A 172 23.73 -10.20 8.49
CA LEU A 172 25.02 -10.81 8.23
C LEU A 172 25.78 -11.11 9.52
N LEU A 173 25.78 -10.17 10.48
CA LEU A 173 26.41 -10.37 11.79
C LEU A 173 25.78 -11.52 12.55
N LEU A 174 24.42 -11.62 12.54
CA LEU A 174 23.72 -12.73 13.17
C LEU A 174 24.09 -14.07 12.53
N PHE A 175 24.20 -14.16 11.20
CA PHE A 175 24.59 -15.41 10.54
C PHE A 175 26.06 -15.77 10.80
N ILE A 176 26.96 -14.79 10.83
CA ILE A 176 28.35 -15.06 11.20
C ILE A 176 28.43 -15.57 12.64
N TRP A 177 27.67 -14.96 13.54
CA TRP A 177 27.59 -15.41 14.95
C TRP A 177 27.00 -16.81 15.08
N GLN A 178 25.90 -17.11 14.35
CA GLN A 178 25.23 -18.41 14.37
C GLN A 178 26.12 -19.55 13.84
N PHE A 179 26.72 -19.32 12.67
CA PHE A 179 27.45 -20.38 11.96
C PHE A 179 28.98 -20.34 12.15
N ASN A 180 29.51 -19.29 12.72
CA ASN A 180 30.95 -19.05 12.89
C ASN A 180 31.78 -19.36 11.62
N SER A 181 31.22 -19.06 10.42
CA SER A 181 31.84 -19.38 9.13
C SER A 181 31.35 -18.49 8.00
N PHE A 182 32.25 -17.76 7.37
CA PHE A 182 31.95 -16.96 6.16
C PHE A 182 31.55 -17.82 4.95
N ARG A 183 32.07 -19.05 4.84
CA ARG A 183 31.71 -19.93 3.71
C ARG A 183 30.25 -20.33 3.74
N LYS A 184 29.72 -20.62 4.92
CA LYS A 184 28.29 -20.95 5.11
C LYS A 184 27.39 -19.78 4.76
N LEU A 185 27.79 -18.56 5.13
CA LEU A 185 27.14 -17.34 4.76
C LEU A 185 27.05 -17.19 3.24
N ILE A 186 28.13 -17.44 2.51
CA ILE A 186 28.16 -17.39 1.03
C ILE A 186 27.16 -18.40 0.44
N VAL A 187 27.07 -19.61 0.97
CA VAL A 187 26.09 -20.64 0.52
C VAL A 187 24.66 -20.11 0.65
N ILE A 188 24.34 -19.52 1.81
CA ILE A 188 22.99 -18.94 2.04
C ILE A 188 22.71 -17.80 1.07
N LEU A 189 23.62 -16.84 0.97
CA LEU A 189 23.42 -15.66 0.10
C LEU A 189 23.34 -16.02 -1.38
N ALA A 190 24.04 -17.05 -1.82
CA ALA A 190 24.02 -17.52 -3.19
C ALA A 190 22.64 -18.03 -3.64
N THR A 191 21.75 -18.40 -2.70
CA THR A 191 20.38 -18.85 -3.04
C THR A 191 19.48 -17.68 -3.50
N ILE A 192 19.76 -16.45 -3.08
CA ILE A 192 18.95 -15.27 -3.37
C ILE A 192 18.86 -14.97 -4.86
N PRO A 193 19.97 -14.82 -5.62
CA PRO A 193 19.91 -14.52 -7.05
C PRO A 193 19.12 -15.55 -7.86
N PHE A 194 19.28 -16.83 -7.53
CA PHE A 194 18.57 -17.89 -8.25
C PHE A 194 17.06 -17.83 -8.03
N THR A 195 16.64 -17.35 -6.88
CA THR A 195 15.20 -17.20 -6.59
C THR A 195 14.59 -16.03 -7.36
N LEU A 196 15.34 -14.97 -7.58
CA LEU A 196 14.90 -13.85 -8.43
C LEU A 196 14.57 -14.29 -9.85
N ILE A 197 15.26 -15.31 -10.37
CA ILE A 197 14.93 -15.90 -11.66
C ILE A 197 13.48 -16.40 -11.68
N GLY A 198 13.02 -17.04 -10.58
CA GLY A 198 11.63 -17.50 -10.45
C GLY A 198 10.61 -16.37 -10.46
N VAL A 199 10.93 -15.25 -9.79
CA VAL A 199 10.10 -14.05 -9.80
C VAL A 199 9.96 -13.50 -11.21
N VAL A 200 11.08 -13.33 -11.93
CA VAL A 200 11.10 -12.78 -13.29
C VAL A 200 10.34 -13.68 -14.27
N ILE A 201 10.53 -15.00 -14.18
CA ILE A 201 9.81 -15.95 -15.05
C ILE A 201 8.31 -15.86 -14.81
N ALA A 202 7.85 -15.84 -13.56
CA ALA A 202 6.43 -15.79 -13.23
C ALA A 202 5.77 -14.49 -13.69
N LEU A 203 6.40 -13.34 -13.46
CA LEU A 203 5.89 -12.05 -13.90
C LEU A 203 5.84 -11.97 -15.44
N LYS A 204 6.87 -12.46 -16.13
CA LYS A 204 6.93 -12.46 -17.59
C LYS A 204 5.89 -13.41 -18.20
N ALA A 205 5.70 -14.60 -17.62
CA ALA A 205 4.72 -15.58 -18.07
C ALA A 205 3.27 -15.11 -17.95
N THR A 206 3.00 -14.26 -16.93
CA THR A 206 1.66 -13.70 -16.69
C THR A 206 1.45 -12.33 -17.32
N GLY A 207 2.48 -11.76 -17.98
CA GLY A 207 2.42 -10.41 -18.53
C GLY A 207 2.20 -9.31 -17.48
N THR A 208 2.55 -9.59 -16.22
CA THR A 208 2.34 -8.63 -15.13
C THR A 208 3.60 -7.79 -14.93
N PRO A 209 3.49 -6.44 -14.95
CA PRO A 209 4.65 -5.58 -14.78
C PRO A 209 5.22 -5.68 -13.35
N PHE A 210 6.52 -5.41 -13.22
CA PHE A 210 7.18 -5.34 -11.92
C PHE A 210 6.81 -4.02 -11.22
N SER A 211 5.76 -4.09 -10.39
CA SER A 211 5.26 -2.94 -9.65
C SER A 211 6.04 -2.69 -8.36
N PHE A 212 5.83 -1.52 -7.76
CA PHE A 212 6.36 -1.18 -6.44
C PHE A 212 6.00 -2.24 -5.38
N MET A 213 4.76 -2.73 -5.37
CA MET A 213 4.35 -3.81 -4.46
C MET A 213 5.09 -5.13 -4.70
N ALA A 214 5.52 -5.41 -5.94
CA ALA A 214 6.34 -6.58 -6.23
C ALA A 214 7.71 -6.52 -5.54
N THR A 215 8.28 -5.32 -5.34
CA THR A 215 9.53 -5.13 -4.58
C THR A 215 9.39 -5.62 -3.13
N PHE A 216 8.29 -5.28 -2.45
CA PHE A 216 8.03 -5.80 -1.10
C PHE A 216 7.83 -7.31 -1.09
N GLY A 217 7.16 -7.86 -2.13
CA GLY A 217 7.06 -9.31 -2.30
C GLY A 217 8.43 -9.99 -2.40
N VAL A 218 9.35 -9.40 -3.15
CA VAL A 218 10.73 -9.90 -3.27
C VAL A 218 11.49 -9.80 -1.94
N LEU A 219 11.35 -8.72 -1.19
CA LEU A 219 11.96 -8.59 0.13
C LEU A 219 11.45 -9.64 1.12
N ALA A 220 10.14 -9.85 1.16
CA ALA A 220 9.54 -10.89 2.00
C ALA A 220 10.02 -12.29 1.58
N LEU A 221 10.12 -12.53 0.28
CA LEU A 221 10.61 -13.78 -0.30
C LEU A 221 12.05 -14.09 0.12
N PHE A 222 12.93 -13.09 0.18
CA PHE A 222 14.31 -13.27 0.67
C PHE A 222 14.33 -13.82 2.09
N GLY A 223 13.52 -13.25 2.99
CA GLY A 223 13.43 -13.74 4.37
C GLY A 223 13.01 -15.22 4.44
N ILE A 224 12.00 -15.61 3.65
CA ILE A 224 11.49 -16.99 3.63
C ILE A 224 12.53 -17.98 3.09
N ILE A 225 13.31 -17.57 2.07
CA ILE A 225 14.31 -18.45 1.45
C ILE A 225 15.52 -18.59 2.32
N VAL A 226 16.01 -17.49 2.87
CA VAL A 226 17.13 -17.50 3.81
C VAL A 226 16.82 -18.37 5.02
N ASN A 227 15.61 -18.26 5.58
CA ASN A 227 15.19 -19.12 6.69
C ASN A 227 15.27 -20.62 6.35
N ASN A 228 14.80 -21.01 5.16
CA ASN A 228 14.88 -22.41 4.73
C ASN A 228 16.34 -22.86 4.45
N ALA A 229 17.17 -21.96 3.91
CA ALA A 229 18.57 -22.24 3.68
C ALA A 229 19.33 -22.46 5.00
N VAL A 230 19.04 -21.65 6.01
CA VAL A 230 19.58 -21.79 7.38
C VAL A 230 19.23 -23.13 7.97
N LEU A 231 17.93 -23.50 7.95
CA LEU A 231 17.46 -24.77 8.51
C LEU A 231 18.05 -25.99 7.81
N LEU A 232 18.25 -25.92 6.48
CA LEU A 232 18.90 -27.02 5.76
C LEU A 232 20.39 -27.13 6.10
N LEU A 233 21.07 -26.00 6.21
CA LEU A 233 22.47 -25.95 6.57
C LEU A 233 22.72 -26.47 7.99
N GLU A 234 21.88 -26.11 8.93
CA GLU A 234 21.91 -26.59 10.32
C GLU A 234 21.72 -28.13 10.39
N GLN A 235 20.82 -28.67 9.57
CA GLN A 235 20.64 -30.14 9.50
C GLN A 235 21.85 -30.86 8.91
N ILE A 236 22.53 -30.25 7.91
CA ILE A 236 23.78 -30.79 7.36
C ILE A 236 24.85 -30.86 8.47
N GLU A 237 24.99 -29.80 9.25
CA GLU A 237 25.97 -29.73 10.33
C GLU A 237 25.69 -30.70 11.45
N HIS A 238 24.41 -30.87 11.76
CA HIS A 238 24.00 -31.88 12.76
C HIS A 238 24.42 -33.26 12.31
N GLY A 239 24.16 -33.69 11.07
CA GLY A 239 24.62 -34.95 10.54
C GLY A 239 26.15 -35.12 10.55
N LEU A 240 26.89 -34.04 10.23
CA LEU A 240 28.36 -34.04 10.29
C LEU A 240 28.86 -34.17 11.74
N SER A 241 28.20 -33.58 12.73
CA SER A 241 28.56 -33.67 14.14
C SER A 241 28.28 -35.07 14.73
N GLU A 242 27.33 -35.79 14.14
CA GLU A 242 27.05 -37.22 14.49
C GLU A 242 28.05 -38.18 13.84
N GLY A 243 29.01 -37.68 13.06
CA GLY A 243 30.07 -38.49 12.45
C GLY A 243 29.71 -39.11 11.11
N LEU A 244 28.59 -38.71 10.48
CA LEU A 244 28.21 -39.18 9.16
C LEU A 244 29.22 -38.71 8.08
N ALA A 245 29.43 -39.54 7.07
CA ALA A 245 30.20 -39.13 5.91
C ALA A 245 29.56 -37.90 5.25
N ARG A 246 30.37 -36.98 4.74
CA ARG A 246 29.89 -35.69 4.18
C ARG A 246 28.75 -35.88 3.18
N HIS A 247 28.89 -36.80 2.24
CA HIS A 247 27.86 -37.10 1.24
C HIS A 247 26.56 -37.61 1.88
N GLU A 248 26.65 -38.46 2.85
CA GLU A 248 25.50 -39.01 3.59
C GLU A 248 24.79 -37.90 4.40
N ALA A 249 25.55 -37.01 5.07
CA ALA A 249 25.01 -35.89 5.79
C ALA A 249 24.26 -34.92 4.86
N LEU A 250 24.80 -34.62 3.67
CA LEU A 250 24.17 -33.73 2.67
C LEU A 250 22.87 -34.33 2.13
N VAL A 251 22.90 -35.58 1.68
CA VAL A 251 21.73 -36.27 1.13
C VAL A 251 20.69 -36.50 2.23
N GLY A 252 21.13 -36.95 3.42
CA GLY A 252 20.25 -37.18 4.56
C GLY A 252 19.52 -35.90 5.00
N ALA A 253 20.22 -34.78 5.12
CA ALA A 253 19.63 -33.49 5.44
C ALA A 253 18.62 -33.04 4.39
N ALA A 254 18.95 -33.16 3.10
CA ALA A 254 18.04 -32.81 2.00
C ALA A 254 16.76 -33.66 2.03
N MET A 255 16.88 -34.96 2.24
CA MET A 255 15.74 -35.89 2.32
C MET A 255 14.86 -35.63 3.55
N GLN A 256 15.45 -35.42 4.73
CA GLN A 256 14.70 -35.12 5.96
C GLN A 256 13.96 -33.80 5.90
N ARG A 257 14.55 -32.77 5.27
CA ARG A 257 13.96 -31.41 5.13
C ARG A 257 13.06 -31.26 3.90
N LEU A 258 13.08 -32.19 2.95
CA LEU A 258 12.26 -32.14 1.74
C LEU A 258 10.77 -31.94 2.06
N ARG A 259 10.22 -32.84 2.90
CA ARG A 259 8.79 -32.82 3.23
C ARG A 259 8.37 -31.54 3.96
N PRO A 260 9.01 -31.08 5.05
CA PRO A 260 8.68 -29.83 5.71
C PRO A 260 8.78 -28.59 4.79
N ILE A 261 9.85 -28.49 4.00
CA ILE A 261 10.06 -27.35 3.09
C ILE A 261 8.96 -27.31 2.02
N VAL A 262 8.66 -28.45 1.37
CA VAL A 262 7.62 -28.51 0.33
C VAL A 262 6.25 -28.16 0.94
N MET A 263 5.89 -28.70 2.09
CA MET A 263 4.60 -28.40 2.74
C MET A 263 4.47 -26.92 3.08
N THR A 264 5.49 -26.28 3.65
CA THR A 264 5.49 -24.85 3.95
C THR A 264 5.31 -24.01 2.68
N LYS A 265 5.99 -24.38 1.59
CA LYS A 265 5.89 -23.66 0.31
C LYS A 265 4.51 -23.81 -0.33
N VAL A 266 3.96 -25.03 -0.35
CA VAL A 266 2.60 -25.25 -0.87
C VAL A 266 1.57 -24.44 -0.08
N THR A 267 1.69 -24.42 1.26
CA THR A 267 0.79 -23.63 2.11
C THR A 267 0.92 -22.13 1.83
N CYS A 268 2.15 -21.60 1.71
CA CYS A 268 2.37 -20.20 1.36
C CYS A 268 1.81 -19.84 -0.02
N ILE A 269 2.05 -20.70 -1.02
CA ILE A 269 1.53 -20.51 -2.39
C ILE A 269 0.00 -20.53 -2.35
N ALA A 270 -0.63 -21.51 -1.69
CA ALA A 270 -2.08 -21.60 -1.56
C ALA A 270 -2.67 -20.36 -0.90
N GLY A 271 -2.02 -19.80 0.12
CA GLY A 271 -2.42 -18.54 0.77
C GLY A 271 -2.30 -17.30 -0.13
N LEU A 272 -1.37 -17.32 -1.10
CA LEU A 272 -1.18 -16.22 -2.05
C LEU A 272 -2.13 -16.28 -3.25
N VAL A 273 -2.72 -17.44 -3.57
CA VAL A 273 -3.67 -17.58 -4.69
C VAL A 273 -4.88 -16.66 -4.58
N PRO A 274 -5.58 -16.55 -3.44
CA PRO A 274 -6.67 -15.59 -3.30
C PRO A 274 -6.22 -14.13 -3.51
N LEU A 275 -5.03 -13.78 -3.03
CA LEU A 275 -4.46 -12.45 -3.22
C LEU A 275 -4.19 -12.17 -4.71
N MET A 276 -3.69 -13.16 -5.45
CA MET A 276 -3.48 -13.05 -6.89
C MET A 276 -4.78 -12.85 -7.67
N LEU A 277 -5.86 -13.52 -7.26
CA LEU A 277 -7.12 -13.56 -8.02
C LEU A 277 -8.08 -12.41 -7.67
N PHE A 278 -8.17 -12.00 -6.40
CA PHE A 278 -9.24 -11.15 -5.89
C PHE A 278 -8.78 -9.80 -5.33
N ALA A 279 -7.51 -9.60 -5.01
CA ALA A 279 -7.06 -8.39 -4.32
C ALA A 279 -6.78 -7.17 -5.24
N GLY A 280 -7.05 -7.32 -6.55
CA GLY A 280 -6.89 -6.24 -7.52
C GLY A 280 -5.46 -6.06 -8.07
N PRO A 281 -5.28 -5.12 -9.02
CA PRO A 281 -4.04 -4.98 -9.79
C PRO A 281 -2.80 -4.68 -8.93
N LEU A 282 -2.97 -3.91 -7.86
CA LEU A 282 -1.89 -3.47 -6.96
C LEU A 282 -1.16 -4.67 -6.32
N TRP A 283 -1.91 -5.63 -5.79
CA TRP A 283 -1.37 -6.79 -5.07
C TRP A 283 -1.02 -7.98 -5.97
N LYS A 284 -1.60 -8.01 -7.18
CA LYS A 284 -1.43 -9.11 -8.12
C LYS A 284 0.03 -9.35 -8.48
N GLY A 285 0.79 -8.29 -8.77
CA GLY A 285 2.22 -8.40 -9.10
C GLY A 285 3.06 -8.97 -7.96
N MET A 286 2.78 -8.54 -6.73
CA MET A 286 3.42 -9.08 -5.52
C MET A 286 3.15 -10.58 -5.37
N ALA A 287 1.87 -10.99 -5.44
CA ALA A 287 1.48 -12.38 -5.26
C ALA A 287 2.10 -13.29 -6.33
N ILE A 288 2.06 -12.90 -7.61
CA ILE A 288 2.66 -13.66 -8.72
C ILE A 288 4.17 -13.79 -8.55
N GLY A 289 4.85 -12.69 -8.22
CA GLY A 289 6.30 -12.70 -7.97
C GLY A 289 6.68 -13.65 -6.84
N MET A 290 5.96 -13.56 -5.72
CA MET A 290 6.18 -14.46 -4.58
C MET A 290 5.90 -15.92 -4.92
N ILE A 291 4.80 -16.24 -5.60
CA ILE A 291 4.47 -17.61 -6.03
C ILE A 291 5.58 -18.18 -6.90
N GLY A 292 6.02 -17.44 -7.93
CA GLY A 292 7.10 -17.88 -8.81
C GLY A 292 8.42 -18.06 -8.11
N GLY A 293 8.78 -17.11 -7.25
CA GLY A 293 9.99 -17.18 -6.46
C GLY A 293 9.98 -18.31 -5.42
N LEU A 294 8.83 -18.58 -4.77
CA LEU A 294 8.69 -19.72 -3.85
C LEU A 294 8.78 -21.05 -4.59
N ALA A 295 8.13 -21.20 -5.73
CA ALA A 295 8.15 -22.43 -6.52
C ALA A 295 9.57 -22.77 -7.00
N LEU A 296 10.25 -21.84 -7.69
CA LEU A 296 11.61 -22.08 -8.16
C LEU A 296 12.62 -22.12 -7.01
N GLY A 297 12.45 -21.23 -6.01
CA GLY A 297 13.31 -21.16 -4.83
C GLY A 297 13.33 -22.44 -4.02
N THR A 298 12.26 -23.25 -4.04
CA THR A 298 12.23 -24.55 -3.39
C THR A 298 13.19 -25.52 -4.07
N LEU A 299 13.13 -25.60 -5.40
CA LEU A 299 14.01 -26.47 -6.19
C LEU A 299 15.48 -26.05 -5.99
N VAL A 300 15.72 -24.72 -6.04
CA VAL A 300 17.06 -24.16 -5.86
C VAL A 300 17.58 -24.46 -4.44
N THR A 301 16.81 -24.23 -3.40
CA THR A 301 17.25 -24.45 -2.02
C THR A 301 17.63 -25.89 -1.77
N LEU A 302 16.82 -26.84 -2.22
CA LEU A 302 17.06 -28.27 -2.00
C LEU A 302 18.21 -28.84 -2.83
N GLY A 303 18.42 -28.32 -4.06
CA GLY A 303 19.49 -28.80 -4.94
C GLY A 303 20.79 -28.01 -4.82
N LEU A 304 20.71 -26.69 -4.84
CA LEU A 304 21.87 -25.81 -4.88
C LEU A 304 22.66 -25.76 -3.57
N ILE A 305 21.99 -25.78 -2.42
CA ILE A 305 22.68 -25.69 -1.12
C ILE A 305 23.59 -26.90 -0.88
N PRO A 306 23.16 -28.16 -1.03
CA PRO A 306 24.06 -29.30 -0.91
C PRO A 306 25.21 -29.24 -1.91
N LEU A 307 24.94 -28.86 -3.16
CA LEU A 307 25.96 -28.72 -4.20
C LEU A 307 26.99 -27.65 -3.86
N LEU A 308 26.56 -26.44 -3.49
CA LEU A 308 27.45 -25.36 -3.09
C LEU A 308 28.24 -25.69 -1.82
N TYR A 309 27.61 -26.40 -0.88
CA TYR A 309 28.31 -26.85 0.31
C TYR A 309 29.43 -27.81 -0.05
N GLU A 310 29.17 -28.80 -0.91
CA GLU A 310 30.18 -29.77 -1.38
C GLU A 310 31.32 -29.06 -2.10
N VAL A 311 31.04 -28.13 -3.00
CA VAL A 311 32.06 -27.35 -3.75
C VAL A 311 32.90 -26.50 -2.82
N LEU A 312 32.29 -25.68 -1.94
CA LEU A 312 33.00 -24.73 -1.09
C LEU A 312 33.78 -25.38 0.06
N PHE A 313 33.31 -26.52 0.56
CA PHE A 313 33.98 -27.25 1.62
C PHE A 313 34.80 -28.45 1.09
N GLY A 314 34.59 -28.88 -0.15
CA GLY A 314 35.42 -29.86 -0.88
C GLY A 314 36.72 -29.25 -1.39
N MET A 315 36.75 -27.98 -1.77
CA MET A 315 37.96 -27.29 -2.17
C MET A 315 38.91 -27.04 -0.98
N LYS A 316 40.15 -27.53 -1.06
CA LYS A 316 41.23 -27.18 -0.10
C LYS A 316 41.58 -25.70 -0.33
N TRP A 317 41.07 -24.82 0.50
CA TRP A 317 41.46 -23.41 0.50
C TRP A 317 42.89 -23.28 1.03
N PRO A 318 43.79 -22.55 0.32
CA PRO A 318 45.13 -22.31 0.83
C PRO A 318 45.05 -21.35 2.03
N GLY A 319 45.07 -21.90 3.25
CA GLY A 319 45.00 -21.13 4.51
C GLY A 319 44.40 -21.84 5.69
N SER A 320 43.66 -22.94 5.50
CA SER A 320 43.12 -23.73 6.59
C SER A 320 44.12 -24.75 7.10
N LYS A 321 45.13 -24.30 7.84
CA LYS A 321 45.93 -25.18 8.69
C LYS A 321 45.42 -25.15 10.14
N ARG A 322 45.04 -26.34 10.63
CA ARG A 322 45.01 -26.80 12.03
C ARG A 322 43.88 -26.27 12.93
N SER A 323 42.91 -27.15 13.15
CA SER A 323 42.31 -27.37 14.45
C SER A 323 41.71 -28.81 14.62
N HIS A 324 42.27 -29.81 13.94
CA HIS A 324 41.81 -31.19 14.07
C HIS A 324 42.85 -32.16 14.66
N GLU A 325 43.93 -31.64 15.31
CA GLU A 325 44.94 -32.51 15.95
C GLU A 325 44.91 -32.52 17.47
N ALA A 326 43.85 -32.03 18.11
CA ALA A 326 43.82 -31.95 19.59
C ALA A 326 42.82 -32.89 20.29
N VAL A 327 42.26 -33.88 19.62
CA VAL A 327 41.41 -34.91 20.29
C VAL A 327 41.78 -36.32 19.81
N GLN A 328 43.01 -36.74 20.04
CA GLN A 328 43.40 -38.14 20.13
C GLN A 328 44.56 -38.26 21.13
N GLN A 329 44.26 -38.17 22.43
CA GLN A 329 45.10 -38.79 23.44
C GLN A 329 44.39 -40.09 23.84
N PRO A 330 45.03 -41.25 23.66
CA PRO A 330 44.51 -42.50 24.18
C PRO A 330 44.59 -42.51 25.72
N VAL A 331 43.46 -42.78 26.35
CA VAL A 331 43.41 -43.09 27.80
C VAL A 331 44.19 -44.35 28.03
N GLN A 332 45.32 -44.29 28.76
CA GLN A 332 46.05 -45.43 29.27
C GLN A 332 45.26 -46.03 30.45
N PRO A 333 45.05 -47.35 30.51
CA PRO A 333 44.46 -48.01 31.68
C PRO A 333 45.48 -48.12 32.80
N VAL A 334 45.06 -47.76 33.99
CA VAL A 334 45.68 -48.18 35.27
C VAL A 334 44.90 -49.33 35.83
#